data_81543fbfc346fbc4c9bd4bf5e46f0291
#
_entry.id   81543fbfc346fbc4c9bd4bf5e46f0291
#
_cell.length_a   1.000
_cell.length_b   1.000
_cell.length_c   1.000
_cell.angle_alpha   90.00
_cell.angle_beta   90.00
_cell.angle_gamma   90.00
#
_symmetry.space_group_name_H-M   'P 1'
#
loop_
_entity.id
_entity.type
_entity.pdbx_description
1 polymer ?
#
loop_
_entity_poly.entity_id
_entity_poly.type
_entity_poly.pdbx_seq_one_letter_code
_entity_poly.pdbx_strand_id
1 'polypeptide(L)'
;NDTEKSYRNFCSTYDLQIPEKGLERLKKECAEAKEENHWGESETGAEMPDWAVADEYEEIRKYVVKRLLRDCSYETDTDKLKDGQDFVETFLYDTKEGYSMHFAAAATMMFRTFGVPARYVVGYVAPQELFSENADQTYTAVLEDDNAHTWVEIYQPFLGWTPVEVTPGMETEFVDQTEEKEQSDRVPEEAKTETEEEEISVSGFAVCIAGWFTGHLADILKLCAVLCLL
;
A
#
# COMPACT_ATOMS: atom_id res chain seq x y z
N ASN A 1 -21.53 3.71 8.43
CA ASN A 1 -22.22 4.85 7.80
C ASN A 1 -22.78 4.38 6.45
N ASP A 2 -24.07 4.66 6.18
CA ASP A 2 -24.76 4.19 4.94
C ASP A 2 -24.11 4.75 3.67
N THR A 3 -23.56 5.95 3.71
CA THR A 3 -22.86 6.56 2.58
C THR A 3 -21.59 5.78 2.23
N GLU A 4 -20.80 5.38 3.22
CA GLU A 4 -19.60 4.58 3.01
C GLU A 4 -19.94 3.19 2.44
N LYS A 5 -20.96 2.55 2.98
CA LYS A 5 -21.44 1.26 2.48
C LYS A 5 -21.90 1.36 1.02
N SER A 6 -22.62 2.42 0.68
CA SER A 6 -23.05 2.68 -0.70
C SER A 6 -21.86 2.92 -1.62
N TYR A 7 -20.84 3.62 -1.15
CA TYR A 7 -19.63 3.88 -1.94
C TYR A 7 -18.78 2.61 -2.14
N ARG A 8 -18.64 1.76 -1.12
CA ARG A 8 -18.01 0.44 -1.27
C ARG A 8 -18.72 -0.42 -2.31
N ASN A 9 -20.05 -0.46 -2.28
CA ASN A 9 -20.82 -1.19 -3.28
C ASN A 9 -20.60 -0.63 -4.69
N PHE A 10 -20.43 0.69 -4.82
CA PHE A 10 -20.07 1.31 -6.09
C PHE A 10 -18.68 0.83 -6.55
N CYS A 11 -17.65 0.92 -5.71
CA CYS A 11 -16.30 0.44 -6.02
C CYS A 11 -16.30 -1.05 -6.40
N SER A 12 -16.98 -1.90 -5.64
CA SER A 12 -17.09 -3.34 -5.95
C SER A 12 -17.84 -3.63 -7.25
N THR A 13 -18.72 -2.72 -7.69
CA THR A 13 -19.47 -2.89 -8.95
C THR A 13 -18.66 -2.46 -10.16
N TYR A 14 -17.93 -1.35 -10.06
CA TYR A 14 -17.29 -0.71 -11.22
C TYR A 14 -15.78 -0.95 -11.28
N ASP A 15 -15.12 -1.01 -10.13
CA ASP A 15 -13.66 -1.08 -10.05
C ASP A 15 -13.12 -2.52 -9.90
N LEU A 16 -13.99 -3.52 -10.00
CA LEU A 16 -13.65 -4.95 -10.14
C LEU A 16 -13.86 -5.49 -11.56
N GLN A 17 -14.29 -4.66 -12.51
CA GLN A 17 -14.55 -5.12 -13.86
C GLN A 17 -13.25 -5.50 -14.58
N ILE A 18 -13.24 -6.71 -15.15
CA ILE A 18 -12.16 -7.23 -15.99
C ILE A 18 -12.75 -7.68 -17.34
N PRO A 19 -11.98 -7.65 -18.43
CA PRO A 19 -12.42 -8.17 -19.71
C PRO A 19 -12.82 -9.64 -19.63
N GLU A 20 -13.88 -10.01 -20.33
CA GLU A 20 -14.31 -11.41 -20.39
C GLU A 20 -13.26 -12.30 -21.08
N LYS A 21 -12.57 -11.74 -22.10
CA LYS A 21 -11.56 -12.42 -22.92
C LYS A 21 -10.25 -11.67 -22.88
N GLY A 22 -9.16 -12.36 -23.14
CA GLY A 22 -7.84 -11.76 -23.32
C GLY A 22 -6.94 -11.75 -22.07
N LEU A 23 -7.42 -12.25 -20.92
CA LEU A 23 -6.67 -12.32 -19.67
C LEU A 23 -6.62 -13.74 -19.10
N GLU A 24 -6.54 -14.76 -19.97
CA GLU A 24 -6.64 -16.16 -19.53
C GLU A 24 -5.43 -16.59 -18.71
N ARG A 25 -4.20 -16.20 -19.12
CA ARG A 25 -2.97 -16.49 -18.36
C ARG A 25 -2.97 -15.78 -17.01
N LEU A 26 -3.39 -14.50 -16.98
CA LEU A 26 -3.48 -13.72 -15.77
C LEU A 26 -4.53 -14.30 -14.79
N LYS A 27 -5.72 -14.63 -15.28
CA LYS A 27 -6.77 -15.26 -14.47
C LYS A 27 -6.30 -16.57 -13.85
N LYS A 28 -5.55 -17.37 -14.62
CA LYS A 28 -4.97 -18.63 -14.12
C LYS A 28 -3.92 -18.38 -13.06
N GLU A 29 -2.95 -17.49 -13.29
CA GLU A 29 -1.91 -17.11 -12.31
C GLU A 29 -2.54 -16.62 -11.01
N CYS A 30 -3.52 -15.71 -11.09
CA CYS A 30 -4.20 -15.20 -9.90
C CYS A 30 -5.03 -16.26 -9.16
N ALA A 31 -5.64 -17.20 -9.87
CA ALA A 31 -6.38 -18.29 -9.24
C ALA A 31 -5.43 -19.25 -8.47
N GLU A 32 -4.30 -19.61 -9.08
CA GLU A 32 -3.25 -20.42 -8.44
C GLU A 32 -2.67 -19.71 -7.20
N ALA A 33 -2.37 -18.41 -7.30
CA ALA A 33 -1.88 -17.63 -6.16
C ALA A 33 -2.92 -17.50 -5.03
N LYS A 34 -4.20 -17.35 -5.35
CA LYS A 34 -5.30 -17.36 -4.35
C LYS A 34 -5.37 -18.67 -3.59
N GLU A 35 -5.30 -19.79 -4.30
CA GLU A 35 -5.35 -21.14 -3.70
C GLU A 35 -4.12 -21.37 -2.80
N GLU A 36 -2.93 -20.98 -3.26
CA GLU A 36 -1.68 -21.15 -2.52
C GLU A 36 -1.63 -20.33 -1.22
N ASN A 37 -2.18 -19.12 -1.23
CA ASN A 37 -2.16 -18.19 -0.09
C ASN A 37 -3.48 -18.18 0.71
N HIS A 38 -4.47 -18.97 0.32
CA HIS A 38 -5.80 -19.05 0.95
C HIS A 38 -6.59 -17.72 0.95
N TRP A 39 -6.34 -16.86 -0.04
CA TRP A 39 -7.02 -15.56 -0.15
C TRP A 39 -8.48 -15.71 -0.59
N GLY A 40 -9.38 -14.96 0.05
CA GLY A 40 -10.82 -15.02 -0.18
C GLY A 40 -11.51 -16.18 0.52
N GLU A 41 -10.78 -16.96 1.33
CA GLU A 41 -11.35 -18.06 2.10
C GLU A 41 -11.77 -17.57 3.49
N SER A 42 -13.03 -17.82 3.85
CA SER A 42 -13.49 -17.65 5.22
C SER A 42 -13.57 -19.02 5.90
N GLU A 43 -12.85 -19.21 7.00
CA GLU A 43 -12.87 -20.46 7.77
C GLU A 43 -14.27 -20.90 8.20
N THR A 44 -15.20 -19.96 8.31
CA THR A 44 -16.58 -20.20 8.79
C THR A 44 -17.61 -20.12 7.68
N GLY A 45 -17.22 -19.74 6.45
CA GLY A 45 -18.16 -19.43 5.36
C GLY A 45 -18.98 -18.15 5.58
N ALA A 46 -18.67 -17.38 6.63
CA ALA A 46 -19.27 -16.07 6.90
C ALA A 46 -18.55 -14.97 6.10
N GLU A 47 -19.21 -13.81 5.93
CA GLU A 47 -18.58 -12.62 5.36
C GLU A 47 -17.38 -12.21 6.23
N MET A 48 -16.22 -11.96 5.61
CA MET A 48 -15.04 -11.53 6.34
C MET A 48 -15.26 -10.14 6.94
N PRO A 49 -14.81 -9.89 8.18
CA PRO A 49 -14.87 -8.56 8.74
C PRO A 49 -13.88 -7.61 8.03
N ASP A 50 -14.21 -6.32 8.01
CA ASP A 50 -13.44 -5.29 7.29
C ASP A 50 -11.93 -5.29 7.59
N TRP A 51 -11.53 -5.61 8.82
CA TRP A 51 -10.12 -5.68 9.20
C TRP A 51 -9.40 -6.86 8.54
N ALA A 52 -10.05 -8.03 8.42
CA ALA A 52 -9.47 -9.21 7.76
C ALA A 52 -9.36 -8.97 6.23
N VAL A 53 -10.34 -8.27 5.66
CA VAL A 53 -10.27 -7.85 4.25
C VAL A 53 -9.12 -6.86 4.03
N ALA A 54 -8.88 -5.94 4.97
CA ALA A 54 -7.77 -4.99 4.88
C ALA A 54 -6.41 -5.70 4.95
N ASP A 55 -6.25 -6.67 5.85
CA ASP A 55 -5.02 -7.46 5.97
C ASP A 55 -4.77 -8.29 4.70
N GLU A 56 -5.80 -8.95 4.16
CA GLU A 56 -5.70 -9.70 2.90
C GLU A 56 -5.33 -8.78 1.72
N TYR A 57 -5.92 -7.59 1.63
CA TYR A 57 -5.60 -6.63 0.57
C TYR A 57 -4.15 -6.15 0.65
N GLU A 58 -3.60 -6.02 1.84
CA GLU A 58 -2.19 -5.67 2.02
C GLU A 58 -1.25 -6.80 1.58
N GLU A 59 -1.59 -8.06 1.85
CA GLU A 59 -0.84 -9.22 1.36
C GLU A 59 -0.89 -9.31 -0.17
N ILE A 60 -2.07 -9.12 -0.77
CA ILE A 60 -2.24 -9.07 -2.22
C ILE A 60 -1.44 -7.90 -2.82
N ARG A 61 -1.43 -6.73 -2.17
CA ARG A 61 -0.61 -5.57 -2.59
C ARG A 61 0.87 -5.93 -2.66
N LYS A 62 1.40 -6.51 -1.59
CA LYS A 62 2.80 -6.96 -1.54
C LYS A 62 3.12 -8.00 -2.61
N TYR A 63 2.21 -8.93 -2.85
CA TYR A 63 2.36 -9.92 -3.92
C TYR A 63 2.44 -9.28 -5.30
N VAL A 64 1.49 -8.40 -5.65
CA VAL A 64 1.43 -7.74 -6.96
C VAL A 64 2.66 -6.89 -7.22
N VAL A 65 3.06 -6.04 -6.25
CA VAL A 65 4.27 -5.22 -6.36
C VAL A 65 5.51 -6.09 -6.55
N LYS A 66 5.71 -7.08 -5.68
CA LYS A 66 6.86 -7.99 -5.77
C LYS A 66 6.89 -8.76 -7.09
N ARG A 67 5.74 -9.22 -7.58
CA ARG A 67 5.62 -9.95 -8.85
C ARG A 67 6.07 -9.09 -10.04
N LEU A 68 5.60 -7.85 -10.10
CA LEU A 68 5.93 -6.92 -11.18
C LEU A 68 7.40 -6.50 -11.14
N LEU A 69 7.90 -6.08 -9.98
CA LEU A 69 9.29 -5.63 -9.83
C LEU A 69 10.32 -6.76 -10.02
N ARG A 70 9.97 -8.00 -9.75
CA ARG A 70 10.84 -9.16 -9.94
C ARG A 70 10.94 -9.59 -11.40
N ASP A 71 9.81 -9.60 -12.11
CA ASP A 71 9.69 -10.32 -13.39
C ASP A 71 9.59 -9.39 -14.61
N CYS A 72 9.40 -8.09 -14.40
CA CYS A 72 9.33 -7.10 -15.46
C CYS A 72 10.39 -6.00 -15.27
N SER A 73 10.88 -5.44 -16.36
CA SER A 73 11.87 -4.37 -16.40
C SER A 73 11.33 -3.09 -17.00
N TYR A 74 11.85 -1.96 -16.51
CA TYR A 74 11.50 -0.64 -17.05
C TYR A 74 12.22 -0.42 -18.39
N GLU A 75 11.45 -0.16 -19.45
CA GLU A 75 11.95 0.17 -20.78
C GLU A 75 10.96 1.09 -21.49
N THR A 76 11.47 2.17 -22.08
CA THR A 76 10.65 3.16 -22.80
C THR A 76 10.54 2.87 -24.29
N ASP A 77 11.53 2.19 -24.89
CA ASP A 77 11.52 1.77 -26.30
C ASP A 77 10.94 0.35 -26.39
N THR A 78 9.62 0.27 -26.36
CA THR A 78 8.89 -1.00 -26.38
C THR A 78 8.38 -1.33 -27.77
N ASP A 79 8.33 -2.63 -28.08
CA ASP A 79 7.74 -3.13 -29.30
C ASP A 79 6.24 -2.79 -29.40
N LYS A 80 5.78 -2.49 -30.62
CA LYS A 80 4.36 -2.29 -30.87
C LYS A 80 3.59 -3.60 -30.74
N LEU A 81 2.44 -3.52 -30.09
CA LEU A 81 1.50 -4.64 -30.03
C LEU A 81 1.12 -5.10 -31.46
N LYS A 82 1.08 -6.40 -31.65
CA LYS A 82 0.57 -7.02 -32.89
C LYS A 82 -0.94 -7.19 -32.81
N ASP A 83 -1.59 -7.24 -33.96
CA ASP A 83 -3.03 -7.43 -34.03
C ASP A 83 -3.46 -8.71 -33.28
N GLY A 84 -4.44 -8.55 -32.41
CA GLY A 84 -5.00 -9.64 -31.62
C GLY A 84 -4.26 -9.99 -30.33
N GLN A 85 -3.16 -9.30 -30.01
CA GLN A 85 -2.50 -9.44 -28.71
C GLN A 85 -3.21 -8.59 -27.65
N ASP A 86 -3.34 -9.13 -26.43
CA ASP A 86 -3.76 -8.38 -25.28
C ASP A 86 -2.58 -7.60 -24.68
N PHE A 87 -2.81 -6.35 -24.34
CA PHE A 87 -1.77 -5.44 -23.85
C PHE A 87 -1.14 -5.92 -22.53
N VAL A 88 -1.99 -6.32 -21.58
CA VAL A 88 -1.54 -6.73 -20.23
C VAL A 88 -0.84 -8.08 -20.29
N GLU A 89 -1.42 -9.06 -20.99
CA GLU A 89 -0.80 -10.38 -21.10
C GLU A 89 0.50 -10.37 -21.88
N THR A 90 0.59 -9.57 -22.95
CA THR A 90 1.83 -9.42 -23.72
C THR A 90 2.93 -8.84 -22.82
N PHE A 91 2.62 -7.80 -22.05
CA PHE A 91 3.59 -7.23 -21.13
C PHE A 91 4.01 -8.23 -20.05
N LEU A 92 3.06 -8.87 -19.37
CA LEU A 92 3.36 -9.74 -18.21
C LEU A 92 4.13 -11.01 -18.59
N TYR A 93 3.87 -11.58 -19.77
CA TYR A 93 4.31 -12.94 -20.07
C TYR A 93 5.20 -13.06 -21.29
N ASP A 94 5.14 -12.09 -22.21
CA ASP A 94 5.87 -12.20 -23.48
C ASP A 94 7.05 -11.24 -23.53
N THR A 95 6.83 -9.92 -23.45
CA THR A 95 7.90 -8.91 -23.52
C THR A 95 8.58 -8.67 -22.19
N LYS A 96 7.81 -8.55 -21.12
CA LYS A 96 8.26 -8.21 -19.76
C LYS A 96 9.01 -6.87 -19.65
N GLU A 97 8.90 -6.04 -20.66
CA GLU A 97 9.53 -4.73 -20.77
C GLU A 97 8.46 -3.67 -21.01
N GLY A 98 8.52 -2.57 -20.26
CA GLY A 98 7.55 -1.51 -20.36
C GLY A 98 7.84 -0.33 -19.45
N TYR A 99 7.02 0.71 -19.56
CA TYR A 99 7.08 1.91 -18.73
C TYR A 99 5.82 2.02 -17.86
N SER A 100 5.69 3.07 -17.06
CA SER A 100 4.66 3.22 -16.03
C SER A 100 3.25 2.78 -16.46
N MET A 101 2.86 3.07 -17.71
CA MET A 101 1.56 2.68 -18.27
C MET A 101 1.36 1.15 -18.30
N HIS A 102 2.40 0.38 -18.63
CA HIS A 102 2.35 -1.07 -18.68
C HIS A 102 2.21 -1.66 -17.28
N PHE A 103 3.03 -1.19 -16.35
CA PHE A 103 3.01 -1.61 -14.95
C PHE A 103 1.68 -1.30 -14.29
N ALA A 104 1.18 -0.07 -14.41
CA ALA A 104 -0.08 0.36 -13.82
C ALA A 104 -1.29 -0.40 -14.39
N ALA A 105 -1.31 -0.64 -15.73
CA ALA A 105 -2.38 -1.41 -16.35
C ALA A 105 -2.37 -2.87 -15.88
N ALA A 106 -1.19 -3.50 -15.84
CA ALA A 106 -1.04 -4.87 -15.36
C ALA A 106 -1.45 -4.99 -13.89
N ALA A 107 -0.96 -4.10 -13.02
CA ALA A 107 -1.33 -4.07 -11.61
C ALA A 107 -2.85 -3.90 -11.42
N THR A 108 -3.48 -2.98 -12.17
CA THR A 108 -4.94 -2.78 -12.11
C THR A 108 -5.70 -4.07 -12.42
N MET A 109 -5.30 -4.78 -13.47
CA MET A 109 -5.96 -6.05 -13.85
C MET A 109 -5.66 -7.17 -12.85
N MET A 110 -4.46 -7.23 -12.28
CA MET A 110 -4.11 -8.17 -11.21
C MET A 110 -4.98 -7.95 -9.96
N PHE A 111 -5.02 -6.72 -9.45
CA PHE A 111 -5.84 -6.38 -8.28
C PHE A 111 -7.31 -6.73 -8.48
N ARG A 112 -7.89 -6.33 -9.63
CA ARG A 112 -9.28 -6.65 -9.96
C ARG A 112 -9.54 -8.16 -10.03
N THR A 113 -8.59 -8.92 -10.57
CA THR A 113 -8.69 -10.39 -10.65
C THR A 113 -8.59 -11.03 -9.27
N PHE A 114 -7.81 -10.45 -8.37
CA PHE A 114 -7.77 -10.86 -6.96
C PHE A 114 -9.03 -10.48 -6.18
N GLY A 115 -9.88 -9.59 -6.70
CA GLY A 115 -11.08 -9.10 -6.03
C GLY A 115 -10.86 -7.82 -5.23
N VAL A 116 -9.72 -7.17 -5.44
CA VAL A 116 -9.41 -5.85 -4.85
C VAL A 116 -9.86 -4.77 -5.82
N PRO A 117 -10.81 -3.88 -5.43
CA PRO A 117 -11.23 -2.78 -6.30
C PRO A 117 -10.04 -1.87 -6.61
N ALA A 118 -9.77 -1.67 -7.90
CA ALA A 118 -8.59 -0.95 -8.36
C ALA A 118 -8.91 -0.05 -9.55
N ARG A 119 -8.23 1.09 -9.64
CA ARG A 119 -8.33 2.02 -10.76
C ARG A 119 -6.96 2.40 -11.31
N TYR A 120 -6.90 2.49 -12.61
CA TYR A 120 -5.74 3.01 -13.34
C TYR A 120 -5.78 4.53 -13.30
N VAL A 121 -4.69 5.17 -12.90
CA VAL A 121 -4.61 6.61 -12.73
C VAL A 121 -3.50 7.18 -13.61
N VAL A 122 -3.79 8.30 -14.26
CA VAL A 122 -2.84 9.08 -15.06
C VAL A 122 -2.72 10.47 -14.44
N GLY A 123 -1.50 10.94 -14.26
CA GLY A 123 -1.26 12.25 -13.67
C GLY A 123 0.18 12.69 -13.80
N TYR A 124 0.61 13.51 -12.87
CA TYR A 124 1.97 13.99 -12.75
C TYR A 124 2.48 13.73 -11.35
N VAL A 125 3.73 13.32 -11.23
CA VAL A 125 4.44 13.23 -9.96
C VAL A 125 5.26 14.50 -9.77
N ALA A 126 5.13 15.10 -8.59
CA ALA A 126 5.90 16.29 -8.20
C ALA A 126 6.89 15.90 -7.11
N PRO A 127 8.11 15.46 -7.44
CA PRO A 127 9.16 15.19 -6.46
C PRO A 127 9.46 16.40 -5.59
N GLN A 128 9.86 16.17 -4.34
CA GLN A 128 10.08 17.24 -3.36
C GLN A 128 11.09 18.30 -3.84
N GLU A 129 12.06 17.91 -4.65
CA GLU A 129 13.11 18.76 -5.19
C GLU A 129 12.60 19.83 -6.15
N LEU A 130 11.42 19.62 -6.74
CA LEU A 130 10.80 20.60 -7.65
C LEU A 130 10.07 21.73 -6.92
N PHE A 131 9.85 21.60 -5.61
CA PHE A 131 9.16 22.63 -4.85
C PHE A 131 10.09 23.77 -4.43
N SER A 132 9.67 25.00 -4.73
CA SER A 132 10.33 26.24 -4.31
C SER A 132 9.43 27.01 -3.35
N GLU A 133 10.00 27.48 -2.24
CA GLU A 133 9.28 28.31 -1.26
C GLU A 133 9.12 29.75 -1.78
N ASN A 134 7.91 30.26 -1.71
CA ASN A 134 7.55 31.62 -2.05
C ASN A 134 7.63 32.56 -0.83
N ALA A 135 7.64 33.86 -1.07
CA ALA A 135 7.73 34.88 0.00
C ALA A 135 6.52 34.85 0.98
N ASP A 136 5.41 34.30 0.59
CA ASP A 136 4.18 34.15 1.39
C ASP A 136 4.06 32.79 2.11
N GLN A 137 5.15 32.03 2.17
CA GLN A 137 5.23 30.70 2.78
C GLN A 137 4.40 29.63 2.05
N THR A 138 4.02 29.85 0.82
CA THR A 138 3.49 28.82 -0.08
C THR A 138 4.64 28.13 -0.84
N TYR A 139 4.35 26.97 -1.43
CA TYR A 139 5.30 26.24 -2.25
C TYR A 139 4.78 26.09 -3.67
N THR A 140 5.66 26.23 -4.65
CA THR A 140 5.34 26.06 -6.06
C THR A 140 6.27 25.05 -6.70
N ALA A 141 5.71 24.08 -7.44
CA ALA A 141 6.46 23.20 -8.31
C ALA A 141 6.03 23.43 -9.77
N VAL A 142 7.00 23.45 -10.67
CA VAL A 142 6.76 23.46 -12.13
C VAL A 142 6.96 22.04 -12.63
N LEU A 143 5.90 21.48 -13.22
CA LEU A 143 5.92 20.13 -13.79
C LEU A 143 6.06 20.20 -15.30
N GLU A 144 6.89 19.35 -15.86
CA GLU A 144 7.12 19.17 -17.28
C GLU A 144 6.55 17.83 -17.75
N ASP A 145 6.59 17.56 -19.04
CA ASP A 145 6.08 16.31 -19.62
C ASP A 145 6.79 15.06 -19.07
N ASP A 146 8.04 15.20 -18.66
CA ASP A 146 8.82 14.12 -18.03
C ASP A 146 8.32 13.76 -16.62
N ASN A 147 7.49 14.59 -16.01
CA ASN A 147 6.83 14.30 -14.75
C ASN A 147 5.49 13.54 -14.93
N ALA A 148 5.08 13.30 -16.19
CA ALA A 148 3.88 12.51 -16.46
C ALA A 148 4.09 11.06 -16.00
N HIS A 149 3.12 10.55 -15.26
CA HIS A 149 3.21 9.22 -14.66
C HIS A 149 1.87 8.52 -14.61
N THR A 150 1.92 7.20 -14.49
CA THR A 150 0.74 6.36 -14.30
C THR A 150 0.97 5.38 -13.16
N TRP A 151 -0.03 5.26 -12.30
CA TRP A 151 0.00 4.35 -11.16
C TRP A 151 -1.34 3.66 -10.97
N VAL A 152 -1.44 2.76 -10.03
CA VAL A 152 -2.69 2.14 -9.63
C VAL A 152 -3.12 2.67 -8.27
N GLU A 153 -4.43 2.82 -8.05
CA GLU A 153 -4.99 3.02 -6.73
C GLU A 153 -5.92 1.85 -6.39
N ILE A 154 -5.85 1.37 -5.17
CA ILE A 154 -6.72 0.34 -4.63
C ILE A 154 -7.65 0.92 -3.57
N TYR A 155 -8.89 0.44 -3.51
CA TYR A 155 -9.83 0.83 -2.46
C TYR A 155 -9.67 -0.09 -1.26
N GLN A 156 -9.16 0.46 -0.18
CA GLN A 156 -8.95 -0.26 1.08
C GLN A 156 -10.05 0.08 2.09
N PRO A 157 -10.56 -0.91 2.85
CA PRO A 157 -11.42 -0.65 3.99
C PRO A 157 -10.76 0.36 4.95
N PHE A 158 -11.54 1.30 5.48
CA PHE A 158 -11.13 2.37 6.40
C PHE A 158 -10.23 3.47 5.84
N LEU A 159 -9.41 3.18 4.80
CA LEU A 159 -8.46 4.13 4.22
C LEU A 159 -9.00 4.82 2.96
N GLY A 160 -9.89 4.14 2.21
CA GLY A 160 -10.36 4.61 0.92
C GLY A 160 -9.39 4.29 -0.22
N TRP A 161 -9.27 5.17 -1.21
CA TRP A 161 -8.35 5.01 -2.32
C TRP A 161 -6.91 5.28 -1.89
N THR A 162 -6.07 4.28 -2.04
CA THR A 162 -4.65 4.33 -1.66
C THR A 162 -3.79 4.10 -2.91
N PRO A 163 -2.85 5.00 -3.24
CA PRO A 163 -1.96 4.81 -4.35
C PRO A 163 -0.98 3.66 -4.08
N VAL A 164 -0.70 2.90 -5.14
CA VAL A 164 0.30 1.82 -5.13
C VAL A 164 1.24 2.04 -6.29
N GLU A 165 2.51 2.28 -5.97
CA GLU A 165 3.56 2.37 -6.99
C GLU A 165 4.04 0.97 -7.36
N VAL A 166 4.14 0.73 -8.66
CA VAL A 166 4.53 -0.57 -9.25
C VAL A 166 5.60 -0.44 -10.33
N THR A 167 6.06 0.80 -10.60
CA THR A 167 7.07 1.09 -11.60
C THR A 167 8.46 1.02 -11.01
N PRO A 168 9.39 0.21 -11.55
CA PRO A 168 10.75 0.14 -11.04
C PRO A 168 11.45 1.50 -10.99
N GLY A 169 12.08 1.82 -9.86
CA GLY A 169 12.78 3.06 -9.62
C GLY A 169 11.92 4.23 -9.10
N MET A 170 10.60 4.05 -8.99
CA MET A 170 9.66 5.03 -8.47
C MET A 170 9.09 4.66 -7.09
N GLU A 171 9.60 3.59 -6.47
CA GLU A 171 9.06 3.01 -5.24
C GLU A 171 9.12 3.96 -4.04
N THR A 172 10.05 4.92 -4.05
CA THR A 172 10.23 5.89 -2.95
C THR A 172 9.23 7.03 -2.97
N GLU A 173 8.55 7.27 -4.09
CA GLU A 173 7.61 8.39 -4.23
C GLU A 173 6.32 8.20 -3.40
N PHE A 174 6.00 6.94 -3.03
CA PHE A 174 4.80 6.58 -2.27
C PHE A 174 5.12 5.71 -1.04
N VAL A 175 6.34 5.82 -0.49
CA VAL A 175 6.71 5.04 0.71
C VAL A 175 5.81 5.43 1.87
N ASP A 176 5.00 4.49 2.30
CA ASP A 176 4.25 4.60 3.55
C ASP A 176 5.24 4.60 4.72
N GLN A 177 5.25 5.67 5.52
CA GLN A 177 6.18 5.87 6.66
C GLN A 177 6.07 4.80 7.74
N THR A 178 5.21 3.80 7.57
CA THR A 178 5.05 2.66 8.48
C THR A 178 6.14 1.60 8.34
N GLU A 179 6.79 1.46 7.16
CA GLU A 179 7.83 0.44 6.96
C GLU A 179 9.21 0.84 7.51
N GLU A 180 9.49 2.12 7.75
CA GLU A 180 10.78 2.57 8.32
C GLU A 180 10.98 2.11 9.78
N LYS A 181 9.93 1.77 10.53
CA LYS A 181 10.07 1.30 11.91
C LYS A 181 10.49 -0.16 12.03
N GLU A 182 10.17 -1.01 11.08
CA GLU A 182 10.57 -2.43 11.14
C GLU A 182 12.02 -2.66 10.73
N GLN A 183 12.64 -1.76 9.97
CA GLN A 183 14.02 -1.90 9.51
C GLN A 183 15.05 -1.35 10.52
N SER A 184 14.61 -0.45 11.43
CA SER A 184 15.47 0.10 12.50
C SER A 184 15.73 -0.87 13.64
N ASP A 185 14.91 -1.91 13.83
CA ASP A 185 15.04 -2.86 14.92
C ASP A 185 15.82 -4.13 14.57
N ARG A 186 16.36 -4.24 13.34
CA ARG A 186 17.30 -5.31 12.98
C ARG A 186 18.74 -4.89 13.25
N VAL A 187 19.14 -4.97 14.50
CA VAL A 187 20.56 -4.96 14.88
C VAL A 187 21.25 -6.20 14.31
N PRO A 188 22.38 -6.09 13.60
CA PRO A 188 23.12 -7.24 13.13
C PRO A 188 23.66 -8.04 14.32
N GLU A 189 23.27 -9.28 14.42
CA GLU A 189 23.83 -10.25 15.36
C GLU A 189 25.19 -10.74 14.85
N GLU A 190 26.26 -9.99 15.16
CA GLU A 190 27.63 -10.53 15.15
C GLU A 190 28.52 -9.71 16.09
N ALA A 191 28.68 -10.22 17.31
CA ALA A 191 29.95 -10.32 18.07
C ALA A 191 29.65 -10.81 19.49
N LYS A 192 29.73 -12.12 19.67
CA LYS A 192 29.90 -12.68 21.02
C LYS A 192 31.30 -12.36 21.50
N THR A 193 31.41 -11.51 22.52
CA THR A 193 32.54 -11.56 23.44
C THR A 193 32.01 -11.43 24.87
N GLU A 194 32.34 -12.40 25.66
CA GLU A 194 32.04 -12.56 27.08
C GLU A 194 32.49 -11.32 27.85
N THR A 195 31.63 -10.78 28.75
CA THR A 195 32.00 -10.49 30.14
C THR A 195 30.88 -9.79 30.89
N GLU A 196 30.61 -10.34 32.08
CA GLU A 196 30.06 -9.72 33.30
C GLU A 196 28.58 -9.27 33.36
N GLU A 197 27.87 -10.04 34.19
CA GLU A 197 26.56 -9.79 34.73
C GLU A 197 26.53 -8.48 35.53
N GLU A 198 25.78 -7.47 35.07
CA GLU A 198 25.23 -6.43 35.95
C GLU A 198 23.71 -6.52 35.94
N GLU A 199 23.14 -6.89 37.06
CA GLU A 199 21.71 -6.86 37.35
C GLU A 199 21.17 -5.41 37.20
N ILE A 200 20.46 -5.10 36.12
CA ILE A 200 19.70 -3.86 36.00
C ILE A 200 18.35 -4.06 36.67
N SER A 201 18.25 -3.51 37.89
CA SER A 201 17.04 -3.47 38.68
C SER A 201 15.88 -2.78 37.97
N VAL A 202 14.79 -3.50 37.75
CA VAL A 202 13.53 -3.07 37.12
C VAL A 202 12.75 -2.02 37.93
N SER A 203 13.30 -1.53 39.04
CA SER A 203 12.62 -0.62 40.00
C SER A 203 12.57 0.86 39.53
N GLY A 204 13.47 1.30 38.63
CA GLY A 204 13.55 2.70 38.22
C GLY A 204 12.43 3.17 37.29
N PHE A 205 11.92 2.30 36.41
CA PHE A 205 10.92 2.67 35.43
C PHE A 205 9.50 2.78 36.00
N ALA A 206 9.19 1.93 36.98
CA ALA A 206 7.90 1.96 37.69
C ALA A 206 7.71 3.24 38.56
N VAL A 207 8.80 3.78 39.11
CA VAL A 207 8.76 5.01 39.93
C VAL A 207 8.52 6.27 39.08
N CYS A 208 9.02 6.35 37.85
CA CYS A 208 8.78 7.50 36.97
C CYS A 208 7.31 7.59 36.49
N ILE A 209 6.66 6.46 36.17
CA ILE A 209 5.25 6.46 35.75
C ILE A 209 4.33 6.78 36.92
N ALA A 210 4.60 6.24 38.12
CA ALA A 210 3.82 6.52 39.32
C ALA A 210 3.94 8.00 39.75
N GLY A 211 5.12 8.60 39.61
CA GLY A 211 5.34 10.03 39.94
C GLY A 211 4.61 10.99 38.99
N TRP A 212 4.50 10.62 37.70
CA TRP A 212 3.79 11.43 36.71
C TRP A 212 2.26 11.42 36.98
N PHE A 213 1.70 10.25 37.28
CA PHE A 213 0.27 10.11 37.59
C PHE A 213 -0.15 10.83 38.87
N THR A 214 0.67 10.81 39.93
CA THR A 214 0.34 11.49 41.21
C THR A 214 0.43 13.01 41.09
N GLY A 215 1.33 13.55 40.23
CA GLY A 215 1.48 14.99 39.99
C GLY A 215 0.31 15.64 39.25
N HIS A 216 -0.38 14.90 38.38
CA HIS A 216 -1.46 15.43 37.55
C HIS A 216 -2.87 14.94 37.89
N LEU A 217 -3.02 14.14 38.94
CA LEU A 217 -4.31 13.57 39.35
C LEU A 217 -5.35 14.66 39.68
N ALA A 218 -4.93 15.77 40.26
CA ALA A 218 -5.80 16.89 40.58
C ALA A 218 -6.35 17.64 39.36
N ASP A 219 -5.57 17.70 38.29
CA ASP A 219 -5.96 18.37 37.05
C ASP A 219 -6.86 17.49 36.21
N ILE A 220 -6.61 16.18 36.20
CA ILE A 220 -7.48 15.18 35.55
C ILE A 220 -8.86 15.14 36.22
N LEU A 221 -8.92 15.18 37.56
CA LEU A 221 -10.18 15.22 38.30
C LEU A 221 -10.98 16.50 38.06
N LYS A 222 -10.33 17.65 37.88
CA LYS A 222 -10.98 18.91 37.48
C LYS A 222 -11.57 18.85 36.09
N LEU A 223 -10.86 18.23 35.16
CA LEU A 223 -11.34 18.06 33.78
C LEU A 223 -12.58 17.14 33.71
N CYS A 224 -12.57 16.04 34.46
CA CYS A 224 -13.73 15.15 34.57
C CYS A 224 -14.95 15.81 35.25
N ALA A 225 -14.73 16.66 36.23
CA ALA A 225 -15.81 17.38 36.89
C ALA A 225 -16.49 18.41 35.98
N VAL A 226 -15.74 19.05 35.09
CA VAL A 226 -16.29 19.99 34.10
C VAL A 226 -17.09 19.27 33.03
N LEU A 227 -16.65 18.07 32.62
CA LEU A 227 -17.35 17.24 31.62
C LEU A 227 -18.65 16.59 32.15
N CYS A 228 -18.80 16.42 33.44
CA CYS A 228 -20.04 15.92 34.06
C CYS A 228 -21.09 17.00 34.32
N LEU A 229 -20.76 18.28 34.10
CA LEU A 229 -21.67 19.43 34.32
C LEU A 229 -22.13 20.09 33.03
N LEU A 230 -21.74 19.54 31.85
CA LEU A 230 -22.24 19.89 30.53
C LEU A 230 -23.11 18.76 29.97
#